data_c29f328ff794ccf881f3f5df7477409f
#
_entry.id   c29f328ff794ccf881f3f5df7477409f
#
_cell.length_a   1.000
_cell.length_b   1.000
_cell.length_c   1.000
_cell.angle_alpha   90.00
_cell.angle_beta   90.00
_cell.angle_gamma   90.00
#
_symmetry.space_group_name_H-M   'P 1'
#
loop_
_entity.id
_entity.type
_entity.pdbx_description
1 polymer ?
#
loop_
_entity_poly.entity_id
_entity_poly.type
_entity_poly.pdbx_seq_one_letter_code
_entity_poly.pdbx_strand_id
1 'polypeptide(L)'
;SIDDIDVRAPDGGSGGFTLAVANLVAGSTTTLSLANANAGATCIIAYSVYGAGPTNTPVGSVDLTPPIRQLPAVQADSAGAASISASVPPHVGGMNVWIQAVDLGGPELSNSLAETVG
;
A
#
# COMPACT_ATOMS: atom_id res chain seq x y z
N SER A 1 0.32 -0.10 22.68
CA SER A 1 0.03 0.12 22.99
C SER A 1 -0.05 0.29 22.80
N ILE A 2 0.09 0.13 22.75
CA ILE A 2 -0.19 0.18 23.11
C ILE A 2 -0.32 0.30 22.69
N ASP A 3 -0.11 0.17 22.65
CA ASP A 3 -0.47 0.14 22.72
C ASP A 3 -0.57 0.10 22.15
N ASP A 4 -0.33 -0.10 22.13
CA ASP A 4 -0.62 -0.26 22.09
C ASP A 4 -0.63 -0.45 21.54
N ILE A 5 -0.36 -0.72 21.44
CA ILE A 5 -0.54 -1.00 21.48
C ILE A 5 -0.71 -1.38 20.95
N ASP A 6 -0.57 -1.80 20.84
CA ASP A 6 -1.00 -2.18 20.78
C ASP A 6 -1.13 -2.48 20.36
N VAL A 7 -0.98 -2.75 20.28
CA VAL A 7 -1.31 -3.07 20.26
C VAL A 7 -1.42 -3.64 19.83
N ARG A 8 -1.30 -4.11 19.65
CA ARG A 8 -1.67 -4.66 19.51
C ARG A 8 -1.82 -5.17 19.00
N ALA A 9 -1.77 -5.61 18.93
CA ALA A 9 -2.15 -6.17 18.69
C ALA A 9 -2.39 -6.63 18.32
N PRO A 10 -2.43 -6.95 18.28
CA PRO A 10 -2.82 -7.39 17.98
C PRO A 10 -3.15 -7.73 17.54
N ASP A 11 -3.21 -7.98 17.55
CA ASP A 11 -3.72 -8.17 17.17
C ASP A 11 -3.85 -8.43 16.66
N GLY A 12 -3.79 -8.77 16.55
CA GLY A 12 -3.94 -8.88 16.24
C GLY A 12 -3.77 -9.09 15.62
N GLY A 13 -3.84 -9.23 15.47
CA GLY A 13 -3.77 -9.20 15.04
C GLY A 13 -3.46 -9.24 14.37
N SER A 14 -4.01 -9.57 14.34
CA SER A 14 -3.46 -9.42 13.64
C SER A 14 -2.68 -8.64 13.20
N GLY A 15 -1.94 -8.36 13.62
CA GLY A 15 -1.23 -7.33 12.95
C GLY A 15 -1.22 -7.55 11.46
N GLY A 16 -2.07 -6.92 10.77
CA GLY A 16 -2.26 -7.20 9.38
C GLY A 16 -1.15 -6.65 8.49
N PHE A 17 -1.20 -7.06 7.24
CA PHE A 17 -0.36 -6.54 6.17
C PHE A 17 -0.53 -5.02 6.06
N THR A 18 0.57 -4.27 6.10
CA THR A 18 0.54 -2.81 6.14
C THR A 18 1.34 -2.19 5.00
N LEU A 19 0.88 -1.01 4.59
CA LEU A 19 1.52 -0.19 3.57
C LEU A 19 1.83 1.18 4.15
N ALA A 20 3.03 1.68 3.87
CA ALA A 20 3.44 3.04 4.21
C ALA A 20 4.08 3.70 2.98
N VAL A 21 3.96 5.02 2.89
CA VAL A 21 4.58 5.79 1.81
C VAL A 21 5.40 6.92 2.42
N ALA A 22 6.57 7.18 1.84
CA ALA A 22 7.46 8.24 2.28
C ALA A 22 7.92 9.07 1.08
N ASN A 23 8.10 10.36 1.29
CA ASN A 23 8.63 11.29 0.31
C ASN A 23 7.78 11.36 -0.98
N LEU A 24 6.47 11.43 -0.82
CA LEU A 24 5.55 11.56 -1.94
C LEU A 24 5.51 13.03 -2.39
N VAL A 25 6.53 13.43 -3.15
CA VAL A 25 6.75 14.82 -3.56
C VAL A 25 6.96 14.85 -5.07
N ALA A 26 6.29 15.79 -5.75
CA ALA A 26 6.40 15.96 -7.19
C ALA A 26 7.85 16.19 -7.58
N GLY A 27 8.30 15.50 -8.62
CA GLY A 27 9.68 15.58 -9.09
C GLY A 27 10.70 14.79 -8.28
N SER A 28 10.26 14.09 -7.25
CA SER A 28 11.12 13.29 -6.37
C SER A 28 10.84 11.81 -6.53
N THR A 29 11.61 10.98 -5.81
CA THR A 29 11.38 9.55 -5.73
C THR A 29 10.67 9.24 -4.42
N THR A 30 9.52 8.59 -4.50
CA THR A 30 8.80 8.10 -3.31
C THR A 30 9.22 6.67 -3.02
N THR A 31 9.16 6.29 -1.74
CA THR A 31 9.38 4.92 -1.31
C THR A 31 8.12 4.38 -0.67
N LEU A 32 7.67 3.22 -1.16
CA LEU A 32 6.51 2.52 -0.60
C LEU A 32 7.03 1.28 0.11
N SER A 33 6.61 1.10 1.35
CA SER A 33 7.10 0.03 2.22
C SER A 33 5.96 -0.86 2.65
N LEU A 34 6.19 -2.18 2.62
CA LEU A 34 5.23 -3.19 3.04
C LEU A 34 5.78 -3.94 4.24
N ALA A 35 4.91 -4.28 5.17
CA ALA A 35 5.28 -5.04 6.36
C ALA A 35 4.18 -6.05 6.68
N ASN A 36 4.57 -7.12 7.36
CA ASN A 36 3.67 -8.18 7.82
C ASN A 36 2.98 -8.94 6.67
N ALA A 37 3.63 -9.01 5.51
CA ALA A 37 3.20 -9.88 4.43
C ALA A 37 3.58 -11.33 4.74
N ASN A 38 3.02 -12.27 4.01
CA ASN A 38 3.49 -13.65 4.09
C ASN A 38 4.93 -13.72 3.55
N ALA A 39 5.77 -14.48 4.22
CA ALA A 39 7.18 -14.60 3.83
C ALA A 39 7.29 -15.08 2.37
N GLY A 40 8.07 -14.38 1.58
CA GLY A 40 8.28 -14.73 0.17
C GLY A 40 7.11 -14.47 -0.76
N ALA A 41 6.01 -13.89 -0.26
CA ALA A 41 4.82 -13.66 -1.08
C ALA A 41 5.04 -12.56 -2.11
N THR A 42 4.35 -12.69 -3.24
CA THR A 42 4.31 -11.63 -4.24
C THR A 42 3.29 -10.58 -3.81
N CYS A 43 3.70 -9.34 -3.78
CA CYS A 43 2.85 -8.21 -3.39
C CYS A 43 2.75 -7.22 -4.54
N ILE A 44 1.57 -6.63 -4.69
CA ILE A 44 1.31 -5.61 -5.70
C ILE A 44 0.77 -4.37 -5.02
N ILE A 45 1.35 -3.22 -5.35
CA ILE A 45 0.87 -1.93 -4.86
C ILE A 45 0.08 -1.29 -6.00
N ALA A 46 -1.17 -0.92 -5.70
CA ALA A 46 -2.06 -0.28 -6.65
C ALA A 46 -2.42 1.11 -6.18
N TYR A 47 -2.73 1.99 -7.11
CA TYR A 47 -3.12 3.36 -6.78
C TYR A 47 -4.15 3.90 -7.75
N SER A 48 -4.85 4.95 -7.29
CA SER A 48 -5.83 5.67 -8.09
C SER A 48 -5.71 7.16 -7.78
N VAL A 49 -5.95 7.98 -8.79
CA VAL A 49 -6.05 9.44 -8.61
C VAL A 49 -7.50 9.93 -8.72
N TYR A 50 -8.45 9.00 -8.74
CA TYR A 50 -9.87 9.30 -8.98
C TYR A 50 -10.74 9.17 -7.74
N GLY A 51 -10.31 8.45 -6.72
CA GLY A 51 -11.06 8.33 -5.49
C GLY A 51 -10.75 7.07 -4.69
N ALA A 52 -11.47 6.92 -3.59
CA ALA A 52 -11.27 5.87 -2.61
C ALA A 52 -12.16 4.64 -2.82
N GLY A 53 -12.76 4.48 -3.98
CA GLY A 53 -13.60 3.34 -4.28
C GLY A 53 -14.91 3.34 -3.49
N PRO A 54 -15.35 2.18 -2.93
CA PRO A 54 -14.73 0.86 -3.11
C PRO A 54 -14.95 0.25 -4.49
N THR A 55 -14.09 -0.68 -4.85
CA THR A 55 -14.21 -1.41 -6.11
C THR A 55 -13.98 -2.90 -5.84
N ASN A 56 -14.88 -3.74 -6.34
CA ASN A 56 -14.73 -5.19 -6.19
C ASN A 56 -13.72 -5.72 -7.20
N THR A 57 -12.80 -6.54 -6.71
CA THR A 57 -11.77 -7.18 -7.53
C THR A 57 -11.70 -8.66 -7.18
N PRO A 58 -10.98 -9.48 -7.97
CA PRO A 58 -10.78 -10.89 -7.64
C PRO A 58 -10.10 -11.13 -6.30
N VAL A 59 -9.40 -10.13 -5.75
CA VAL A 59 -8.73 -10.24 -4.44
C VAL A 59 -9.52 -9.59 -3.32
N GLY A 60 -10.73 -9.10 -3.60
CA GLY A 60 -11.61 -8.47 -2.62
C GLY A 60 -11.95 -7.05 -2.98
N SER A 61 -12.60 -6.34 -2.05
CA SER A 61 -12.98 -4.95 -2.24
C SER A 61 -11.79 -4.04 -1.91
N VAL A 62 -11.36 -3.23 -2.88
CA VAL A 62 -10.25 -2.30 -2.71
C VAL A 62 -10.77 -0.87 -2.60
N ASP A 63 -10.06 -0.04 -1.85
CA ASP A 63 -10.42 1.37 -1.63
C ASP A 63 -9.80 2.26 -2.70
N LEU A 64 -10.04 1.90 -3.96
CA LEU A 64 -9.53 2.63 -5.13
C LEU A 64 -10.63 2.73 -6.18
N THR A 65 -10.73 3.89 -6.80
CA THR A 65 -11.69 4.13 -7.90
C THR A 65 -11.01 3.83 -9.25
N PRO A 66 -11.63 3.05 -10.14
CA PRO A 66 -11.06 2.81 -11.48
C PRO A 66 -10.95 4.09 -12.30
N PRO A 67 -9.98 4.15 -13.22
CA PRO A 67 -8.99 3.12 -13.54
C PRO A 67 -7.93 3.00 -12.45
N ILE A 68 -7.66 1.77 -12.06
CA ILE A 68 -6.67 1.45 -11.03
C ILE A 68 -5.35 1.09 -11.72
N ARG A 69 -4.27 1.72 -11.28
CA ARG A 69 -2.94 1.46 -11.81
C ARG A 69 -2.15 0.64 -10.81
N GLN A 70 -1.20 -0.13 -11.31
CA GLN A 70 -0.38 -1.00 -10.48
C GLN A 70 1.10 -0.69 -10.71
N LEU A 71 1.87 -0.76 -9.63
CA LEU A 71 3.32 -0.71 -9.68
C LEU A 71 3.85 -2.12 -9.97
N PRO A 72 5.11 -2.26 -10.41
CA PRO A 72 5.71 -3.58 -10.59
C PRO A 72 5.62 -4.41 -9.31
N ALA A 73 5.37 -5.71 -9.47
CA ALA A 73 5.26 -6.62 -8.34
C ALA A 73 6.58 -6.71 -7.58
N VAL A 74 6.49 -6.85 -6.26
CA VAL A 74 7.65 -7.06 -5.39
C VAL A 74 7.43 -8.31 -4.56
N GLN A 75 8.51 -8.93 -4.12
CA GLN A 75 8.42 -10.08 -3.23
C GLN A 75 8.80 -9.68 -1.81
N ALA A 76 7.99 -10.13 -0.85
CA ALA A 76 8.33 -9.99 0.56
C ALA A 76 9.52 -10.88 0.89
N ASP A 77 10.35 -10.42 1.82
CA ASP A 77 11.46 -11.21 2.32
C ASP A 77 10.97 -12.23 3.36
N SER A 78 11.88 -12.89 4.04
CA SER A 78 11.55 -13.90 5.05
C SER A 78 10.85 -13.31 6.28
N ALA A 79 10.98 -12.02 6.49
CA ALA A 79 10.29 -11.30 7.56
C ALA A 79 8.96 -10.68 7.13
N GLY A 80 8.57 -10.85 5.87
CA GLY A 80 7.33 -10.28 5.34
C GLY A 80 7.46 -8.81 4.98
N ALA A 81 8.64 -8.31 4.74
CA ALA A 81 8.88 -6.91 4.39
C ALA A 81 9.27 -6.78 2.92
N ALA A 82 8.84 -5.68 2.31
CA ALA A 82 9.23 -5.34 0.95
C ALA A 82 9.19 -3.83 0.78
N SER A 83 9.91 -3.32 -0.20
CA SER A 83 9.83 -1.91 -0.54
C SER A 83 10.07 -1.71 -2.02
N ILE A 84 9.50 -0.63 -2.55
CA ILE A 84 9.68 -0.25 -3.94
C ILE A 84 9.79 1.27 -4.02
N SER A 85 10.64 1.76 -4.91
CA SER A 85 10.76 3.18 -5.19
C SER A 85 10.11 3.51 -6.52
N ALA A 86 9.47 4.67 -6.60
CA ALA A 86 8.81 5.10 -7.82
C ALA A 86 9.06 6.60 -8.02
N SER A 87 9.22 6.99 -9.28
CA SER A 87 9.38 8.40 -9.63
C SER A 87 8.03 9.09 -9.60
N VAL A 88 7.97 10.25 -8.96
CA VAL A 88 6.76 11.07 -8.92
C VAL A 88 6.92 12.16 -10.00
N PRO A 89 6.03 12.21 -11.00
CA PRO A 89 6.15 13.24 -12.03
C PRO A 89 6.09 14.64 -11.44
N PRO A 90 6.82 15.61 -12.02
CA PRO A 90 6.85 16.96 -11.46
C PRO A 90 5.56 17.74 -11.62
N HIS A 91 4.68 17.31 -12.51
CA HIS A 91 3.42 18.03 -12.79
C HIS A 91 2.25 17.60 -11.89
N VAL A 92 2.44 16.65 -10.97
CA VAL A 92 1.34 16.12 -10.16
C VAL A 92 1.30 16.69 -8.75
N GLY A 93 2.08 17.70 -8.45
CA GLY A 93 2.04 18.35 -7.13
C GLY A 93 0.65 18.85 -6.79
N GLY A 94 0.18 18.58 -5.57
CA GLY A 94 -1.15 18.93 -5.12
C GLY A 94 -2.25 17.94 -5.47
N MET A 95 -1.96 16.93 -6.27
CA MET A 95 -2.96 15.91 -6.60
C MET A 95 -3.19 14.96 -5.44
N ASN A 96 -4.42 14.53 -5.26
CA ASN A 96 -4.74 13.47 -4.32
C ASN A 96 -4.51 12.11 -4.96
N VAL A 97 -4.00 11.16 -4.17
CA VAL A 97 -3.78 9.79 -4.62
C VAL A 97 -4.20 8.84 -3.50
N TRP A 98 -4.83 7.75 -3.89
CA TRP A 98 -5.24 6.68 -2.99
C TRP A 98 -4.42 5.45 -3.34
N ILE A 99 -3.87 4.79 -2.32
CA ILE A 99 -2.90 3.70 -2.50
C ILE A 99 -3.31 2.54 -1.60
N GLN A 100 -3.25 1.33 -2.14
CA GLN A 100 -3.48 0.13 -1.38
C GLN A 100 -2.66 -1.01 -1.99
N ALA A 101 -2.20 -1.93 -1.15
CA ALA A 101 -1.41 -3.07 -1.59
C ALA A 101 -2.16 -4.38 -1.35
N VAL A 102 -1.78 -5.40 -2.09
CA VAL A 102 -2.28 -6.75 -1.90
C VAL A 102 -1.11 -7.72 -1.78
N ASP A 103 -1.22 -8.63 -0.81
CA ASP A 103 -0.34 -9.78 -0.64
C ASP A 103 -1.03 -10.97 -1.29
N LEU A 104 -0.48 -11.45 -2.39
CA LEU A 104 -1.11 -12.54 -3.15
C LEU A 104 -0.93 -13.91 -2.50
N GLY A 105 -0.13 -13.98 -1.45
CA GLY A 105 0.05 -15.22 -0.71
C GLY A 105 -1.17 -15.60 0.12
N GLY A 106 -2.00 -14.61 0.53
CA GLY A 106 -3.17 -14.84 1.35
C GLY A 106 -4.47 -15.12 0.60
N PRO A 107 -5.01 -14.34 -0.38
CA PRO A 107 -4.68 -12.95 -0.57
C PRO A 107 -5.14 -12.06 0.59
N GLU A 108 -4.38 -11.03 0.85
CA GLU A 108 -4.67 -10.10 1.94
C GLU A 108 -4.45 -8.68 1.47
N LEU A 109 -5.39 -7.77 1.81
CA LEU A 109 -5.28 -6.36 1.47
C LEU A 109 -4.64 -5.59 2.62
N SER A 110 -3.82 -4.61 2.28
CA SER A 110 -3.25 -3.69 3.26
C SER A 110 -4.26 -2.62 3.67
N ASN A 111 -3.88 -1.80 4.65
CA ASN A 111 -4.56 -0.54 4.88
C ASN A 111 -4.51 0.30 3.60
N SER A 112 -5.52 1.12 3.39
CA SER A 112 -5.52 2.09 2.31
C SER A 112 -4.95 3.43 2.80
N LEU A 113 -4.27 4.14 1.90
CA LEU A 113 -3.70 5.45 2.18
C LEU A 113 -4.35 6.48 1.28
N ALA A 114 -4.70 7.63 1.84
CA ALA A 114 -5.16 8.80 1.09
C ALA A 114 -4.13 9.90 1.30
N GLU A 115 -3.38 10.24 0.26
CA GLU A 115 -2.26 11.15 0.35
C GLU A 115 -2.39 12.27 -0.66
N THR A 116 -1.76 13.39 -0.37
CA THR A 116 -1.63 14.50 -1.32
C THR A 116 -0.16 14.63 -1.71
N VAL A 117 0.10 14.67 -3.02
CA VAL A 117 1.46 14.82 -3.54
C VAL A 117 1.98 16.21 -3.19
N GLY A 118 3.13 16.25 -2.58
CA GLY A 118 3.77 17.51 -2.20
C GLY A 118 4.39 18.29 -3.34
#